data_3353fbc73c127e931eb7a2cdc8ac46dd
#
_entry.id   3353fbc73c127e931eb7a2cdc8ac46dd
#
_cell.length_a   1.000
_cell.length_b   1.000
_cell.length_c   1.000
_cell.angle_alpha   90.00
_cell.angle_beta   90.00
_cell.angle_gamma   90.00
#
_symmetry.space_group_name_H-M   'P 1'
#
loop_
_entity.id
_entity.type
_entity.pdbx_description
1 polymer ?
#
loop_
_entity_poly.entity_id
_entity_poly.type
_entity_poly.pdbx_seq_one_letter_code
_entity_poly.pdbx_strand_id
1 'polypeptide(L)'
;MNTTEYLSKWAISYKDDIINNIMPFWMKYGLDREHGGVYTCVNRDGSLMDTTKSVWFQGRFGFIAAYAYNNIEKNPQWLAASKSCIDFIEAHCFDTDGHMFFEVTEDGKPLRKRRYVFSEGFAAIAMAEYALATGEKEYAKKALDIFKRTLHFLNTPGFLEPKYLPTLPSRGHSITMILINTASRIRMVIDDPSLTEQIDTSIAALRKYFIHPEFKALLEMVGPDGEFIDTCNGRVINPGHCIETAWFIMEEAKYRNWDKDLLQLALQILDWSWEWGWDKEFGGIINFRDCRNLPVQDYSQDMKFWWPQTEAIIATLYAYQATGDEKYLQMHQQVSDWAYAHFPDKEYGEWYGYLHRDGTVAQPAKGNLFKGPFHIPSMMIRGYMLCKELL
;
A
#
# COMPACT_ATOMS: atom_id res chain seq x y z
N MET A 1 -14.06 -15.02 -23.94
CA MET A 1 -12.60 -14.80 -23.88
C MET A 1 -12.03 -15.92 -23.03
N ASN A 2 -11.04 -16.64 -23.52
CA ASN A 2 -10.38 -17.66 -22.72
C ASN A 2 -9.40 -17.00 -21.72
N THR A 3 -8.90 -17.77 -20.74
CA THR A 3 -8.02 -17.27 -19.67
C THR A 3 -6.75 -16.61 -20.22
N THR A 4 -6.11 -17.21 -21.23
CA THR A 4 -4.89 -16.65 -21.86
C THR A 4 -5.18 -15.31 -22.54
N GLU A 5 -6.27 -15.19 -23.26
CA GLU A 5 -6.70 -13.92 -23.88
C GLU A 5 -7.01 -12.86 -22.81
N TYR A 6 -7.66 -13.27 -21.72
CA TYR A 6 -7.98 -12.39 -20.59
C TYR A 6 -6.71 -11.83 -19.92
N LEU A 7 -5.77 -12.70 -19.56
CA LEU A 7 -4.52 -12.30 -18.92
C LEU A 7 -3.65 -11.45 -19.87
N SER A 8 -3.61 -11.80 -21.16
CA SER A 8 -2.88 -11.02 -22.17
C SER A 8 -3.44 -9.61 -22.31
N LYS A 9 -4.77 -9.46 -22.35
CA LYS A 9 -5.46 -8.17 -22.39
C LYS A 9 -5.04 -7.30 -21.20
N TRP A 10 -5.08 -7.84 -19.97
CA TRP A 10 -4.73 -7.10 -18.79
C TRP A 10 -3.23 -6.77 -18.69
N ALA A 11 -2.35 -7.70 -19.08
CA ALA A 11 -0.92 -7.41 -19.14
C ALA A 11 -0.60 -6.22 -20.05
N ILE A 12 -1.24 -6.16 -21.23
CA ILE A 12 -1.09 -5.02 -22.16
C ILE A 12 -1.64 -3.74 -21.53
N SER A 13 -2.86 -3.79 -21.01
CA SER A 13 -3.53 -2.62 -20.42
C SER A 13 -2.73 -2.02 -19.27
N TYR A 14 -2.25 -2.84 -18.33
CA TYR A 14 -1.44 -2.36 -17.20
C TYR A 14 -0.14 -1.70 -17.65
N LYS A 15 0.56 -2.32 -18.61
CA LYS A 15 1.81 -1.77 -19.12
C LYS A 15 1.58 -0.45 -19.86
N ASP A 16 0.56 -0.39 -20.69
CA ASP A 16 0.23 0.81 -21.47
C ASP A 16 -0.18 1.97 -20.55
N ASP A 17 -1.00 1.71 -19.52
CA ASP A 17 -1.40 2.73 -18.55
C ASP A 17 -0.21 3.29 -17.77
N ILE A 18 0.72 2.46 -17.32
CA ILE A 18 1.93 2.93 -16.65
C ILE A 18 2.75 3.85 -17.57
N ILE A 19 3.00 3.43 -18.80
CA ILE A 19 3.91 4.14 -19.71
C ILE A 19 3.28 5.41 -20.27
N ASN A 20 1.97 5.38 -20.59
CA ASN A 20 1.32 6.43 -21.36
C ASN A 20 0.41 7.34 -20.54
N ASN A 21 0.09 6.98 -19.29
CA ASN A 21 -0.86 7.72 -18.45
C ASN A 21 -0.26 8.06 -17.08
N ILE A 22 -0.04 7.06 -16.21
CA ILE A 22 0.23 7.29 -14.78
C ILE A 22 1.62 7.90 -14.56
N MET A 23 2.67 7.29 -15.09
CA MET A 23 4.03 7.83 -14.91
C MET A 23 4.19 9.20 -15.59
N PRO A 24 3.74 9.44 -16.85
CA PRO A 24 3.78 10.77 -17.44
C PRO A 24 3.05 11.84 -16.65
N PHE A 25 1.88 11.53 -16.06
CA PHE A 25 1.15 12.48 -15.23
C PHE A 25 1.99 12.93 -14.02
N TRP A 26 2.51 12.00 -13.22
CA TRP A 26 3.27 12.34 -12.02
C TRP A 26 4.66 12.92 -12.33
N MET A 27 5.32 12.48 -13.39
CA MET A 27 6.57 13.07 -13.85
C MET A 27 6.43 14.52 -14.32
N LYS A 28 5.25 14.89 -14.85
CA LYS A 28 4.95 16.24 -15.32
C LYS A 28 4.46 17.14 -14.18
N TYR A 29 3.52 16.69 -13.39
CA TYR A 29 2.77 17.52 -12.45
C TYR A 29 3.20 17.33 -10.99
N GLY A 30 3.75 16.16 -10.63
CA GLY A 30 4.16 15.86 -9.27
C GLY A 30 5.62 16.17 -8.99
N LEU A 31 6.54 15.90 -9.92
CA LEU A 31 7.96 16.04 -9.66
C LEU A 31 8.38 17.50 -9.43
N ASP A 32 8.93 17.80 -8.25
CA ASP A 32 9.52 19.09 -7.94
C ASP A 32 10.95 19.17 -8.49
N ARG A 33 11.16 20.06 -9.45
CA ARG A 33 12.45 20.23 -10.13
C ARG A 33 13.33 21.31 -9.49
N GLU A 34 12.77 22.07 -8.55
CA GLU A 34 13.50 23.15 -7.85
C GLU A 34 14.09 22.65 -6.53
N HIS A 35 13.26 22.03 -5.66
CA HIS A 35 13.69 21.58 -4.34
C HIS A 35 13.89 20.07 -4.27
N GLY A 36 13.53 19.33 -5.31
CA GLY A 36 13.56 17.85 -5.32
C GLY A 36 12.34 17.22 -4.66
N GLY A 37 12.23 15.88 -4.83
CA GLY A 37 11.09 15.13 -4.33
C GLY A 37 9.81 15.32 -5.16
N VAL A 38 8.66 15.06 -4.56
CA VAL A 38 7.36 15.02 -5.25
C VAL A 38 6.28 15.77 -4.49
N TYR A 39 5.47 16.56 -5.22
CA TYR A 39 4.20 17.10 -4.76
C TYR A 39 3.09 16.08 -4.97
N THR A 40 2.12 16.02 -4.06
CA THR A 40 0.93 15.18 -4.20
C THR A 40 -0.40 15.91 -4.11
N CYS A 41 -0.40 17.15 -3.61
CA CYS A 41 -1.61 17.98 -3.57
C CYS A 41 -1.89 18.59 -4.95
N VAL A 42 -2.38 17.75 -5.87
CA VAL A 42 -2.54 18.04 -7.29
C VAL A 42 -4.01 17.98 -7.66
N ASN A 43 -4.48 19.04 -8.29
CA ASN A 43 -5.85 19.17 -8.78
C ASN A 43 -6.11 18.23 -9.98
N ARG A 44 -7.36 18.19 -10.45
CA ARG A 44 -7.80 17.36 -11.57
C ARG A 44 -6.99 17.60 -12.85
N ASP A 45 -6.71 18.84 -13.16
CA ASP A 45 -5.98 19.27 -14.37
C ASP A 45 -4.46 19.22 -14.26
N GLY A 46 -3.92 18.78 -13.11
CA GLY A 46 -2.50 18.74 -12.82
C GLY A 46 -1.93 20.00 -12.17
N SER A 47 -2.72 21.06 -11.97
CA SER A 47 -2.28 22.24 -11.22
C SER A 47 -2.06 21.91 -9.74
N LEU A 48 -1.07 22.56 -9.11
CA LEU A 48 -0.83 22.40 -7.68
C LEU A 48 -1.89 23.11 -6.87
N MET A 49 -2.47 22.43 -5.89
CA MET A 49 -3.36 23.01 -4.89
C MET A 49 -2.58 23.45 -3.63
N ASP A 50 -1.47 22.78 -3.34
CA ASP A 50 -0.62 23.03 -2.20
C ASP A 50 0.81 22.55 -2.51
N THR A 51 1.82 23.23 -1.99
CA THR A 51 3.23 22.89 -2.18
C THR A 51 3.83 22.13 -0.99
N THR A 52 3.08 21.91 0.09
CA THR A 52 3.52 21.04 1.18
C THR A 52 3.71 19.62 0.70
N LYS A 53 4.73 18.95 1.23
CA LYS A 53 5.11 17.59 0.81
C LYS A 53 4.79 16.58 1.87
N SER A 54 4.01 15.56 1.51
CA SER A 54 3.86 14.35 2.28
C SER A 54 5.16 13.54 2.25
N VAL A 55 5.73 13.28 3.43
CA VAL A 55 6.94 12.47 3.56
C VAL A 55 6.67 11.02 3.14
N TRP A 56 5.46 10.53 3.37
CA TRP A 56 5.06 9.22 2.85
C TRP A 56 5.27 9.10 1.34
N PHE A 57 4.92 10.15 0.60
CA PHE A 57 5.01 10.10 -0.86
C PHE A 57 6.43 10.34 -1.39
N GLN A 58 7.32 10.93 -0.62
CA GLN A 58 8.73 10.91 -0.98
C GLN A 58 9.22 9.46 -1.03
N GLY A 59 8.94 8.66 -0.01
CA GLY A 59 9.24 7.23 0.00
C GLY A 59 8.43 6.44 -1.04
N ARG A 60 7.13 6.64 -1.09
CA ARG A 60 6.22 5.91 -2.00
C ARG A 60 6.54 6.16 -3.47
N PHE A 61 6.73 7.41 -3.89
CA PHE A 61 7.08 7.69 -5.28
C PHE A 61 8.53 7.30 -5.59
N GLY A 62 9.45 7.49 -4.64
CA GLY A 62 10.82 6.98 -4.77
C GLY A 62 10.84 5.47 -5.06
N PHE A 63 10.03 4.70 -4.34
CA PHE A 63 9.83 3.27 -4.59
C PHE A 63 9.22 3.01 -5.97
N ILE A 64 8.09 3.64 -6.30
CA ILE A 64 7.36 3.39 -7.56
C ILE A 64 8.22 3.70 -8.78
N ALA A 65 8.98 4.79 -8.77
CA ALA A 65 9.80 5.19 -9.90
C ALA A 65 10.95 4.17 -10.16
N ALA A 66 11.61 3.69 -9.10
CA ALA A 66 12.59 2.61 -9.21
C ALA A 66 11.93 1.27 -9.58
N TYR A 67 10.75 0.97 -9.04
CA TYR A 67 10.03 -0.27 -9.30
C TYR A 67 9.55 -0.36 -10.76
N ALA A 68 9.07 0.75 -11.32
CA ALA A 68 8.74 0.86 -12.74
C ALA A 68 10.00 0.70 -13.61
N TYR A 69 11.13 1.32 -13.23
CA TYR A 69 12.40 1.14 -13.90
C TYR A 69 12.86 -0.33 -13.90
N ASN A 70 12.70 -1.02 -12.78
CA ASN A 70 13.14 -2.42 -12.68
C ASN A 70 12.28 -3.39 -13.49
N ASN A 71 10.97 -3.15 -13.58
CA ASN A 71 10.01 -4.17 -14.03
C ASN A 71 9.26 -3.83 -15.32
N ILE A 72 9.20 -2.56 -15.73
CA ILE A 72 8.47 -2.13 -16.93
C ILE A 72 9.41 -1.70 -18.04
N GLU A 73 10.26 -0.69 -17.79
CA GLU A 73 11.17 -0.12 -18.77
C GLU A 73 12.36 0.57 -18.08
N LYS A 74 13.57 0.38 -18.62
CA LYS A 74 14.80 1.02 -18.10
C LYS A 74 14.86 2.52 -18.44
N ASN A 75 13.83 3.27 -18.05
CA ASN A 75 13.72 4.70 -18.27
C ASN A 75 14.59 5.49 -17.27
N PRO A 76 15.65 6.18 -17.71
CA PRO A 76 16.57 6.87 -16.79
C PRO A 76 15.90 8.05 -16.05
N GLN A 77 14.82 8.62 -16.59
CA GLN A 77 14.09 9.69 -15.92
C GLN A 77 13.35 9.18 -14.70
N TRP A 78 12.83 7.95 -14.74
CA TRP A 78 12.18 7.33 -13.58
C TRP A 78 13.21 7.06 -12.47
N LEU A 79 14.37 6.56 -12.83
CA LEU A 79 15.43 6.33 -11.85
C LEU A 79 15.93 7.65 -11.22
N ALA A 80 16.05 8.71 -12.03
CA ALA A 80 16.40 10.05 -11.55
C ALA A 80 15.32 10.63 -10.62
N ALA A 81 14.03 10.38 -10.89
CA ALA A 81 12.94 10.79 -10.01
C ALA A 81 12.98 10.04 -8.66
N SER A 82 13.26 8.73 -8.67
CA SER A 82 13.49 7.94 -7.46
C SER A 82 14.64 8.53 -6.63
N LYS A 83 15.77 8.83 -7.27
CA LYS A 83 16.92 9.45 -6.60
C LYS A 83 16.58 10.81 -6.00
N SER A 84 15.86 11.66 -6.72
CA SER A 84 15.41 12.96 -6.24
C SER A 84 14.57 12.85 -4.96
N CYS A 85 13.67 11.87 -4.90
CA CYS A 85 12.88 11.61 -3.69
C CYS A 85 13.75 11.12 -2.53
N ILE A 86 14.71 10.23 -2.80
CA ILE A 86 15.64 9.72 -1.77
C ILE A 86 16.53 10.84 -1.24
N ASP A 87 17.08 11.69 -2.11
CA ASP A 87 17.90 12.83 -1.70
C ASP A 87 17.11 13.81 -0.82
N PHE A 88 15.86 14.08 -1.20
CA PHE A 88 14.98 14.92 -0.40
C PHE A 88 14.67 14.30 0.97
N ILE A 89 14.45 12.98 1.04
CA ILE A 89 14.26 12.25 2.30
C ILE A 89 15.50 12.42 3.19
N GLU A 90 16.69 12.17 2.66
CA GLU A 90 17.93 12.21 3.43
C GLU A 90 18.24 13.63 3.97
N ALA A 91 17.95 14.66 3.15
CA ALA A 91 18.24 16.05 3.51
C ALA A 91 17.23 16.67 4.50
N HIS A 92 15.94 16.26 4.43
CA HIS A 92 14.85 17.05 5.02
C HIS A 92 13.85 16.30 5.86
N CYS A 93 13.78 14.96 5.77
CA CYS A 93 12.63 14.25 6.33
C CYS A 93 12.87 13.62 7.70
N PHE A 94 14.09 13.68 8.24
CA PHE A 94 14.40 13.16 9.58
C PHE A 94 14.48 14.28 10.62
N ASP A 95 13.92 14.03 11.80
CA ASP A 95 14.10 14.86 12.98
C ASP A 95 15.39 14.46 13.72
N THR A 96 15.81 15.28 14.67
CA THR A 96 17.03 15.11 15.47
C THR A 96 17.06 13.83 16.31
N ASP A 97 15.89 13.25 16.63
CA ASP A 97 15.74 11.96 17.30
C ASP A 97 15.81 10.75 16.35
N GLY A 98 15.93 11.02 15.04
CA GLY A 98 15.98 10.03 13.99
C GLY A 98 14.61 9.51 13.53
N HIS A 99 13.51 9.95 14.16
CA HIS A 99 12.15 9.69 13.69
C HIS A 99 11.77 10.65 12.56
N MET A 100 11.03 10.17 11.55
CA MET A 100 10.70 10.97 10.38
C MET A 100 9.49 11.87 10.60
N PHE A 101 9.49 13.00 9.88
CA PHE A 101 8.30 13.84 9.76
C PHE A 101 7.22 13.15 8.91
N PHE A 102 6.00 13.64 9.03
CA PHE A 102 4.88 13.25 8.18
C PHE A 102 4.69 14.23 7.02
N GLU A 103 4.95 15.52 7.27
CA GLU A 103 4.70 16.61 6.34
C GLU A 103 5.77 17.69 6.53
N VAL A 104 6.25 18.23 5.40
CA VAL A 104 7.26 19.29 5.35
C VAL A 104 6.86 20.34 4.31
N THR A 105 7.44 21.54 4.37
CA THR A 105 7.30 22.55 3.32
C THR A 105 7.98 22.10 2.04
N GLU A 106 7.75 22.80 0.92
CA GLU A 106 8.40 22.48 -0.36
C GLU A 106 9.93 22.48 -0.28
N ASP A 107 10.52 23.40 0.53
CA ASP A 107 11.96 23.51 0.79
C ASP A 107 12.45 22.61 1.96
N GLY A 108 11.59 21.74 2.49
CA GLY A 108 11.94 20.71 3.46
C GLY A 108 11.90 21.12 4.94
N LYS A 109 11.30 22.26 5.31
CA LYS A 109 11.12 22.63 6.71
C LYS A 109 10.01 21.81 7.37
N PRO A 110 10.20 21.35 8.63
CA PRO A 110 9.22 20.53 9.34
C PRO A 110 7.88 21.23 9.54
N LEU A 111 6.78 20.55 9.22
CA LEU A 111 5.42 21.01 9.49
C LEU A 111 4.70 20.11 10.48
N ARG A 112 4.84 18.78 10.31
CA ARG A 112 4.05 17.84 11.09
C ARG A 112 4.81 16.53 11.34
N LYS A 113 4.74 16.05 12.58
CA LYS A 113 5.23 14.74 13.01
C LYS A 113 4.05 13.87 13.45
N ARG A 114 4.13 12.57 13.26
CA ARG A 114 3.13 11.61 13.73
C ARG A 114 3.76 10.57 14.64
N ARG A 115 2.93 9.90 15.43
CA ARG A 115 3.28 8.75 16.27
C ARG A 115 3.47 7.43 15.52
N TYR A 116 3.47 7.45 14.18
CA TYR A 116 3.57 6.28 13.32
C TYR A 116 4.92 6.23 12.62
N VAL A 117 5.33 5.04 12.27
CA VAL A 117 6.59 4.73 11.58
C VAL A 117 6.40 4.42 10.08
N PHE A 118 5.32 4.87 9.48
CA PHE A 118 5.08 4.61 8.05
C PHE A 118 6.03 5.37 7.14
N SER A 119 6.45 6.57 7.52
CA SER A 119 7.43 7.36 6.76
C SER A 119 8.74 6.59 6.62
N GLU A 120 9.21 5.99 7.72
CA GLU A 120 10.39 5.15 7.76
C GLU A 120 10.26 3.91 6.87
N GLY A 121 9.12 3.23 6.94
CA GLY A 121 8.82 2.07 6.10
C GLY A 121 8.90 2.40 4.62
N PHE A 122 8.27 3.50 4.20
CA PHE A 122 8.28 3.93 2.80
C PHE A 122 9.66 4.42 2.34
N ALA A 123 10.41 5.11 3.20
CA ALA A 123 11.78 5.50 2.90
C ALA A 123 12.68 4.26 2.70
N ALA A 124 12.54 3.26 3.57
CA ALA A 124 13.31 2.03 3.49
C ALA A 124 13.03 1.25 2.19
N ILE A 125 11.77 1.08 1.79
CA ILE A 125 11.45 0.37 0.53
C ILE A 125 11.90 1.15 -0.71
N ALA A 126 11.89 2.49 -0.68
CA ALA A 126 12.42 3.32 -1.77
C ALA A 126 13.92 3.08 -1.96
N MET A 127 14.69 3.13 -0.86
CA MET A 127 16.13 2.87 -0.90
C MET A 127 16.45 1.44 -1.31
N ALA A 128 15.69 0.45 -0.84
CA ALA A 128 15.86 -0.94 -1.25
C ALA A 128 15.63 -1.13 -2.75
N GLU A 129 14.56 -0.57 -3.29
CA GLU A 129 14.23 -0.72 -4.71
C GLU A 129 15.21 0.06 -5.60
N TYR A 130 15.70 1.22 -5.14
CA TYR A 130 16.77 1.95 -5.82
C TYR A 130 18.10 1.17 -5.81
N ALA A 131 18.44 0.54 -4.68
CA ALA A 131 19.61 -0.34 -4.60
C ALA A 131 19.52 -1.51 -5.59
N LEU A 132 18.33 -2.10 -5.76
CA LEU A 132 18.08 -3.15 -6.74
C LEU A 132 18.28 -2.63 -8.18
N ALA A 133 17.88 -1.40 -8.46
CA ALA A 133 17.98 -0.77 -9.77
C ALA A 133 19.45 -0.45 -10.16
N THR A 134 20.24 0.00 -9.20
CA THR A 134 21.59 0.54 -9.44
C THR A 134 22.72 -0.43 -9.08
N GLY A 135 22.45 -1.39 -8.20
CA GLY A 135 23.48 -2.24 -7.59
C GLY A 135 24.27 -1.54 -6.46
N GLU A 136 23.90 -0.32 -6.08
CA GLU A 136 24.58 0.46 -5.05
C GLU A 136 24.25 -0.05 -3.63
N LYS A 137 25.15 -0.83 -3.05
CA LYS A 137 24.99 -1.47 -1.74
C LYS A 137 24.77 -0.50 -0.57
N GLU A 138 25.19 0.75 -0.73
CA GLU A 138 24.96 1.80 0.26
C GLU A 138 23.47 1.99 0.57
N TYR A 139 22.63 2.05 -0.47
CA TYR A 139 21.18 2.21 -0.29
C TYR A 139 20.51 0.97 0.32
N ALA A 140 21.00 -0.24 0.00
CA ALA A 140 20.55 -1.45 0.68
C ALA A 140 20.84 -1.40 2.19
N LYS A 141 22.04 -0.93 2.56
CA LYS A 141 22.42 -0.74 3.97
C LYS A 141 21.59 0.34 4.65
N LYS A 142 21.38 1.50 4.01
CA LYS A 142 20.52 2.57 4.53
C LYS A 142 19.08 2.08 4.76
N ALA A 143 18.53 1.30 3.84
CA ALA A 143 17.21 0.70 4.00
C ALA A 143 17.13 -0.20 5.25
N LEU A 144 18.12 -1.06 5.45
CA LEU A 144 18.20 -1.92 6.63
C LEU A 144 18.38 -1.11 7.93
N ASP A 145 19.22 -0.09 7.92
CA ASP A 145 19.46 0.77 9.08
C ASP A 145 18.21 1.54 9.50
N ILE A 146 17.43 2.07 8.52
CA ILE A 146 16.14 2.70 8.80
C ILE A 146 15.17 1.67 9.39
N PHE A 147 15.09 0.47 8.83
CA PHE A 147 14.19 -0.58 9.31
C PHE A 147 14.53 -1.01 10.74
N LYS A 148 15.80 -1.26 11.05
CA LYS A 148 16.24 -1.61 12.41
C LYS A 148 15.94 -0.49 13.41
N ARG A 149 16.12 0.76 13.01
CA ARG A 149 15.75 1.93 13.82
C ARG A 149 14.24 2.01 14.04
N THR A 150 13.45 1.72 13.01
CA THR A 150 11.98 1.62 13.11
C THR A 150 11.55 0.58 14.14
N LEU A 151 12.15 -0.60 14.13
CA LEU A 151 11.89 -1.63 15.13
C LEU A 151 12.30 -1.19 16.54
N HIS A 152 13.41 -0.46 16.66
CA HIS A 152 13.83 0.13 17.93
C HIS A 152 12.79 1.12 18.47
N PHE A 153 12.25 2.01 17.63
CA PHE A 153 11.20 2.97 18.02
C PHE A 153 9.94 2.27 18.52
N LEU A 154 9.50 1.23 17.80
CA LEU A 154 8.31 0.46 18.18
C LEU A 154 8.48 -0.32 19.48
N ASN A 155 9.69 -0.78 19.78
CA ASN A 155 9.99 -1.60 20.95
C ASN A 155 10.51 -0.78 22.17
N THR A 156 10.70 0.54 22.02
CA THR A 156 11.14 1.40 23.11
C THR A 156 9.93 2.02 23.82
N PRO A 157 9.63 1.66 25.06
CA PRO A 157 8.50 2.22 25.79
C PRO A 157 8.60 3.75 25.89
N GLY A 158 7.51 4.43 25.52
CA GLY A 158 7.40 5.89 25.60
C GLY A 158 8.11 6.66 24.49
N PHE A 159 8.76 6.01 23.52
CA PHE A 159 9.36 6.70 22.37
C PHE A 159 8.26 7.21 21.42
N LEU A 160 7.30 6.35 21.08
CA LEU A 160 6.12 6.75 20.31
C LEU A 160 4.94 6.95 21.26
N GLU A 161 4.25 8.07 21.14
CA GLU A 161 3.03 8.30 21.89
C GLU A 161 1.92 7.33 21.45
N PRO A 162 1.21 6.69 22.37
CA PRO A 162 0.13 5.76 22.03
C PRO A 162 -1.06 6.52 21.43
N LYS A 163 -1.77 5.87 20.48
CA LYS A 163 -3.03 6.40 19.95
C LYS A 163 -4.13 6.49 21.01
N TYR A 164 -4.19 5.49 21.88
CA TYR A 164 -5.12 5.42 22.98
C TYR A 164 -4.37 5.38 24.30
N LEU A 165 -4.90 6.08 25.30
CA LEU A 165 -4.34 6.09 26.65
C LEU A 165 -4.55 4.74 27.36
N PRO A 166 -3.86 4.48 28.49
CA PRO A 166 -3.96 3.22 29.23
C PRO A 166 -5.37 2.83 29.69
N THR A 167 -6.34 3.76 29.67
CA THR A 167 -7.75 3.47 29.92
C THR A 167 -8.38 2.57 28.87
N LEU A 168 -7.87 2.62 27.63
CA LEU A 168 -8.27 1.73 26.52
C LEU A 168 -7.01 1.16 25.87
N PRO A 169 -6.32 0.22 26.53
CA PRO A 169 -5.15 -0.40 25.96
C PRO A 169 -5.53 -1.16 24.71
N SER A 170 -4.77 -0.93 23.62
CA SER A 170 -5.13 -1.51 22.32
C SER A 170 -3.92 -1.72 21.43
N ARG A 171 -4.06 -2.62 20.46
CA ARG A 171 -3.13 -2.88 19.36
C ARG A 171 -3.79 -2.51 18.04
N GLY A 172 -3.04 -1.94 17.12
CA GLY A 172 -3.46 -1.67 15.76
C GLY A 172 -2.84 -2.66 14.76
N HIS A 173 -3.64 -3.08 13.79
CA HIS A 173 -3.24 -4.03 12.75
C HIS A 173 -2.20 -3.46 11.77
N SER A 174 -2.37 -2.20 11.37
CA SER A 174 -1.64 -1.60 10.24
C SER A 174 -0.11 -1.62 10.36
N ILE A 175 0.44 -1.49 11.58
CA ILE A 175 1.89 -1.59 11.81
C ILE A 175 2.38 -3.02 11.55
N THR A 176 1.66 -4.02 12.04
CA THR A 176 2.01 -5.44 11.83
C THR A 176 2.03 -5.76 10.34
N MET A 177 1.06 -5.27 9.58
CA MET A 177 0.96 -5.44 8.13
C MET A 177 2.16 -4.81 7.40
N ILE A 178 2.46 -3.53 7.66
CA ILE A 178 3.51 -2.82 6.91
C ILE A 178 4.91 -3.38 7.15
N LEU A 179 5.17 -3.94 8.33
CA LEU A 179 6.45 -4.57 8.64
C LEU A 179 6.72 -5.81 7.78
N ILE A 180 5.69 -6.58 7.40
CA ILE A 180 5.83 -7.72 6.48
C ILE A 180 6.35 -7.24 5.14
N ASN A 181 5.68 -6.24 4.53
CA ASN A 181 6.06 -5.73 3.22
C ASN A 181 7.43 -5.05 3.24
N THR A 182 7.68 -4.19 4.24
CA THR A 182 8.97 -3.48 4.35
C THR A 182 10.13 -4.47 4.46
N ALA A 183 10.04 -5.46 5.35
CA ALA A 183 11.08 -6.46 5.51
C ALA A 183 11.28 -7.30 4.25
N SER A 184 10.20 -7.70 3.56
CA SER A 184 10.28 -8.48 2.32
C SER A 184 11.00 -7.71 1.20
N ARG A 185 10.73 -6.41 1.06
CA ARG A 185 11.40 -5.55 0.05
C ARG A 185 12.91 -5.39 0.34
N ILE A 186 13.28 -5.16 1.60
CA ILE A 186 14.70 -5.00 1.98
C ILE A 186 15.45 -6.32 1.79
N ARG A 187 14.84 -7.46 2.11
CA ARG A 187 15.44 -8.79 1.92
C ARG A 187 15.81 -9.10 0.47
N MET A 188 15.20 -8.43 -0.50
CA MET A 188 15.57 -8.61 -1.92
C MET A 188 16.96 -8.05 -2.27
N VAL A 189 17.54 -7.19 -1.44
CA VAL A 189 18.80 -6.47 -1.74
C VAL A 189 19.90 -6.67 -0.71
N ILE A 190 19.56 -7.21 0.48
CA ILE A 190 20.53 -7.49 1.54
C ILE A 190 20.11 -8.73 2.33
N ASP A 191 21.08 -9.61 2.55
CA ASP A 191 20.89 -10.83 3.34
C ASP A 191 21.11 -10.50 4.83
N ASP A 192 20.00 -10.39 5.57
CA ASP A 192 19.99 -10.20 7.03
C ASP A 192 18.86 -11.04 7.63
N PRO A 193 19.18 -12.06 8.48
CA PRO A 193 18.19 -12.97 9.05
C PRO A 193 17.08 -12.26 9.82
N SER A 194 17.34 -11.11 10.43
CA SER A 194 16.36 -10.35 11.20
C SER A 194 15.14 -9.91 10.39
N LEU A 195 15.28 -9.81 9.06
CA LEU A 195 14.19 -9.48 8.16
C LEU A 195 13.16 -10.61 8.09
N THR A 196 13.63 -11.85 7.91
CA THR A 196 12.74 -13.03 7.92
C THR A 196 12.14 -13.26 9.31
N GLU A 197 12.91 -13.10 10.37
CA GLU A 197 12.43 -13.20 11.76
C GLU A 197 11.33 -12.17 12.05
N GLN A 198 11.46 -10.94 11.53
CA GLN A 198 10.40 -9.92 11.68
C GLN A 198 9.15 -10.27 10.89
N ILE A 199 9.26 -10.82 9.68
CA ILE A 199 8.11 -11.29 8.91
C ILE A 199 7.38 -12.38 9.69
N ASP A 200 8.09 -13.37 10.22
CA ASP A 200 7.51 -14.45 11.00
C ASP A 200 6.83 -13.93 12.27
N THR A 201 7.48 -13.01 12.96
CA THR A 201 6.91 -12.35 14.16
C THR A 201 5.61 -11.60 13.81
N SER A 202 5.58 -10.89 12.70
CA SER A 202 4.39 -10.14 12.26
C SER A 202 3.25 -11.08 11.87
N ILE A 203 3.53 -12.17 11.14
CA ILE A 203 2.50 -13.16 10.77
C ILE A 203 1.97 -13.88 12.00
N ALA A 204 2.84 -14.23 12.94
CA ALA A 204 2.41 -14.83 14.23
C ALA A 204 1.52 -13.86 15.03
N ALA A 205 1.85 -12.57 15.04
CA ALA A 205 1.03 -11.53 15.67
C ALA A 205 -0.33 -11.38 14.99
N LEU A 206 -0.41 -11.44 13.67
CA LEU A 206 -1.68 -11.41 12.92
C LEU A 206 -2.57 -12.58 13.36
N ARG A 207 -2.03 -13.79 13.36
CA ARG A 207 -2.77 -15.00 13.77
C ARG A 207 -3.26 -14.92 15.21
N LYS A 208 -2.42 -14.45 16.11
CA LYS A 208 -2.70 -14.44 17.53
C LYS A 208 -3.69 -13.37 17.95
N TYR A 209 -3.58 -12.17 17.36
CA TYR A 209 -4.27 -11.01 17.92
C TYR A 209 -5.42 -10.49 17.05
N PHE A 210 -5.29 -10.53 15.71
CA PHE A 210 -6.18 -9.77 14.83
C PHE A 210 -7.21 -10.62 14.08
N ILE A 211 -6.98 -11.94 13.98
CA ILE A 211 -7.91 -12.87 13.31
C ILE A 211 -9.00 -13.30 14.29
N HIS A 212 -10.24 -12.97 13.94
CA HIS A 212 -11.45 -13.26 14.72
C HIS A 212 -12.39 -14.16 13.91
N PRO A 213 -12.28 -15.51 14.04
CA PRO A 213 -13.08 -16.45 13.26
C PRO A 213 -14.59 -16.32 13.51
N GLU A 214 -14.98 -15.90 14.70
CA GLU A 214 -16.38 -15.68 15.09
C GLU A 214 -17.07 -14.59 14.26
N PHE A 215 -16.30 -13.63 13.75
CA PHE A 215 -16.77 -12.58 12.83
C PHE A 215 -16.36 -12.83 11.39
N LYS A 216 -15.55 -13.88 11.13
CA LYS A 216 -14.86 -14.07 9.85
C LYS A 216 -14.15 -12.79 9.41
N ALA A 217 -13.34 -12.24 10.28
CA ALA A 217 -12.71 -10.94 10.07
C ALA A 217 -11.30 -10.88 10.64
N LEU A 218 -10.51 -9.98 10.05
CA LEU A 218 -9.30 -9.42 10.62
C LEU A 218 -9.66 -8.00 11.07
N LEU A 219 -9.54 -7.73 12.38
CA LEU A 219 -9.96 -6.47 12.96
C LEU A 219 -8.82 -5.44 12.95
N GLU A 220 -9.17 -4.16 12.76
CA GLU A 220 -8.21 -3.05 12.75
C GLU A 220 -7.64 -2.73 14.14
N MET A 221 -8.41 -3.00 15.19
CA MET A 221 -8.04 -2.72 16.58
C MET A 221 -8.54 -3.81 17.51
N VAL A 222 -7.66 -4.27 18.38
CA VAL A 222 -7.96 -5.29 19.40
C VAL A 222 -7.30 -4.90 20.73
N GLY A 223 -7.67 -5.59 21.81
CA GLY A 223 -6.99 -5.46 23.10
C GLY A 223 -5.54 -5.94 23.07
N PRO A 224 -4.77 -5.72 24.15
CA PRO A 224 -3.34 -6.06 24.21
C PRO A 224 -3.03 -7.54 23.94
N ASP A 225 -3.92 -8.44 24.33
CA ASP A 225 -3.78 -9.88 24.12
C ASP A 225 -4.71 -10.43 23.01
N GLY A 226 -5.28 -9.53 22.18
CA GLY A 226 -6.15 -9.87 21.06
C GLY A 226 -7.64 -9.90 21.43
N GLU A 227 -8.00 -9.37 22.58
CA GLU A 227 -9.40 -9.33 23.04
C GLU A 227 -10.25 -8.44 22.11
N PHE A 228 -11.44 -8.91 21.81
CA PHE A 228 -12.43 -8.12 21.10
C PHE A 228 -12.84 -6.89 21.93
N ILE A 229 -12.70 -5.71 21.36
CA ILE A 229 -13.13 -4.45 21.96
C ILE A 229 -14.49 -4.06 21.37
N ASP A 230 -15.57 -4.22 22.14
CA ASP A 230 -16.91 -3.90 21.67
C ASP A 230 -17.22 -2.40 21.74
N THR A 231 -16.49 -1.66 20.92
CA THR A 231 -16.70 -0.22 20.67
C THR A 231 -16.79 0.03 19.17
N CYS A 232 -17.29 1.20 18.77
CA CYS A 232 -17.33 1.54 17.34
C CYS A 232 -15.98 1.39 16.65
N ASN A 233 -14.88 1.72 17.31
CA ASN A 233 -13.53 1.57 16.73
C ASN A 233 -13.02 0.12 16.75
N GLY A 234 -13.33 -0.64 17.82
CA GLY A 234 -12.89 -2.04 17.94
C GLY A 234 -13.65 -3.00 17.02
N ARG A 235 -14.83 -2.60 16.56
CA ARG A 235 -15.63 -3.38 15.60
C ARG A 235 -15.27 -3.14 14.13
N VAL A 236 -14.37 -2.18 13.84
CA VAL A 236 -14.03 -1.82 12.46
C VAL A 236 -13.29 -2.92 11.75
N ILE A 237 -13.79 -3.27 10.58
CA ILE A 237 -13.10 -4.02 9.53
C ILE A 237 -12.73 -3.02 8.45
N ASN A 238 -11.48 -3.01 8.04
CA ASN A 238 -11.01 -2.31 6.85
C ASN A 238 -10.73 -3.34 5.74
N PRO A 239 -11.69 -3.60 4.83
CA PRO A 239 -11.52 -4.62 3.80
C PRO A 239 -10.25 -4.43 2.97
N GLY A 240 -9.89 -3.17 2.65
CA GLY A 240 -8.69 -2.84 1.91
C GLY A 240 -7.42 -3.29 2.62
N HIS A 241 -7.21 -2.94 3.89
CA HIS A 241 -6.06 -3.39 4.67
C HIS A 241 -6.01 -4.92 4.83
N CYS A 242 -7.17 -5.55 5.02
CA CYS A 242 -7.22 -7.01 5.14
C CYS A 242 -6.80 -7.70 3.82
N ILE A 243 -7.28 -7.18 2.69
CA ILE A 243 -6.91 -7.67 1.35
C ILE A 243 -5.42 -7.42 1.07
N GLU A 244 -4.90 -6.24 1.43
CA GLU A 244 -3.48 -5.90 1.32
C GLU A 244 -2.63 -6.85 2.16
N THR A 245 -3.02 -7.13 3.40
CA THR A 245 -2.37 -8.13 4.25
C THR A 245 -2.37 -9.52 3.60
N ALA A 246 -3.48 -9.92 2.99
CA ALA A 246 -3.58 -11.22 2.35
C ALA A 246 -2.54 -11.39 1.23
N TRP A 247 -2.39 -10.40 0.34
CA TRP A 247 -1.40 -10.55 -0.73
C TRP A 247 0.05 -10.35 -0.24
N PHE A 248 0.31 -9.59 0.83
CA PHE A 248 1.63 -9.57 1.46
C PHE A 248 2.04 -10.97 1.95
N ILE A 249 1.10 -11.71 2.55
CA ILE A 249 1.33 -13.09 2.98
C ILE A 249 1.44 -14.03 1.77
N MET A 250 0.68 -13.83 0.69
CA MET A 250 0.83 -14.63 -0.54
C MET A 250 2.19 -14.39 -1.22
N GLU A 251 2.68 -13.17 -1.24
CA GLU A 251 4.03 -12.85 -1.75
C GLU A 251 5.09 -13.57 -0.90
N GLU A 252 4.94 -13.60 0.41
CA GLU A 252 5.81 -14.37 1.30
C GLU A 252 5.67 -15.89 1.10
N ALA A 253 4.46 -16.40 0.94
CA ALA A 253 4.23 -17.81 0.62
C ALA A 253 4.93 -18.19 -0.70
N LYS A 254 4.83 -17.35 -1.73
CA LYS A 254 5.51 -17.51 -3.01
C LYS A 254 7.03 -17.53 -2.85
N TYR A 255 7.59 -16.60 -2.07
CA TYR A 255 9.02 -16.57 -1.75
C TYR A 255 9.50 -17.86 -1.09
N ARG A 256 8.66 -18.49 -0.26
CA ARG A 256 8.88 -19.79 0.40
C ARG A 256 8.36 -20.99 -0.42
N ASN A 257 8.41 -20.90 -1.75
CA ASN A 257 7.95 -21.96 -2.66
C ASN A 257 6.47 -22.36 -2.45
N TRP A 258 5.61 -21.39 -2.28
CA TRP A 258 4.18 -21.56 -2.01
C TRP A 258 3.91 -22.34 -0.73
N ASP A 259 4.50 -21.90 0.38
CA ASP A 259 4.24 -22.45 1.70
C ASP A 259 2.73 -22.57 1.94
N LYS A 260 2.29 -23.79 2.24
CA LYS A 260 0.85 -24.12 2.28
C LYS A 260 0.12 -23.48 3.46
N ASP A 261 0.80 -23.35 4.61
CA ASP A 261 0.21 -22.79 5.82
C ASP A 261 0.02 -21.26 5.66
N LEU A 262 1.00 -20.58 5.09
CA LEU A 262 0.89 -19.18 4.74
C LEU A 262 -0.18 -18.93 3.68
N LEU A 263 -0.20 -19.76 2.65
CA LEU A 263 -1.19 -19.65 1.58
C LEU A 263 -2.62 -19.85 2.12
N GLN A 264 -2.84 -20.85 2.95
CA GLN A 264 -4.15 -21.10 3.55
C GLN A 264 -4.62 -19.90 4.39
N LEU A 265 -3.72 -19.31 5.20
CA LEU A 265 -4.02 -18.10 5.96
C LEU A 265 -4.41 -16.93 5.06
N ALA A 266 -3.61 -16.68 4.03
CA ALA A 266 -3.82 -15.57 3.12
C ALA A 266 -5.14 -15.69 2.34
N LEU A 267 -5.46 -16.88 1.83
CA LEU A 267 -6.71 -17.15 1.14
C LEU A 267 -7.93 -16.98 2.06
N GLN A 268 -7.82 -17.44 3.32
CA GLN A 268 -8.88 -17.23 4.31
C GLN A 268 -9.13 -15.75 4.57
N ILE A 269 -8.06 -14.95 4.74
CA ILE A 269 -8.19 -13.50 4.94
C ILE A 269 -8.82 -12.86 3.70
N LEU A 270 -8.37 -13.20 2.48
CA LEU A 270 -8.92 -12.66 1.24
C LEU A 270 -10.42 -12.97 1.09
N ASP A 271 -10.82 -14.23 1.29
CA ASP A 271 -12.20 -14.67 1.14
C ASP A 271 -13.13 -13.95 2.13
N TRP A 272 -12.72 -13.84 3.39
CA TRP A 272 -13.49 -13.11 4.40
C TRP A 272 -13.57 -11.61 4.10
N SER A 273 -12.45 -11.03 3.66
CA SER A 273 -12.40 -9.59 3.34
C SER A 273 -13.20 -9.24 2.11
N TRP A 274 -13.28 -10.14 1.15
CA TRP A 274 -14.15 -9.99 -0.02
C TRP A 274 -15.62 -10.05 0.39
N GLU A 275 -16.01 -10.99 1.24
CA GLU A 275 -17.39 -11.11 1.75
C GLU A 275 -17.84 -9.84 2.49
N TRP A 276 -16.95 -9.24 3.29
CA TRP A 276 -17.21 -8.00 3.98
C TRP A 276 -17.17 -6.76 3.08
N GLY A 277 -16.23 -6.71 2.16
CA GLY A 277 -15.90 -5.50 1.41
C GLY A 277 -16.67 -5.32 0.11
N TRP A 278 -16.99 -6.42 -0.61
CA TRP A 278 -17.67 -6.29 -1.90
C TRP A 278 -19.10 -5.78 -1.75
N ASP A 279 -19.39 -4.65 -2.39
CA ASP A 279 -20.74 -4.09 -2.42
C ASP A 279 -21.62 -4.82 -3.42
N LYS A 280 -22.59 -5.59 -2.93
CA LYS A 280 -23.48 -6.40 -3.78
C LYS A 280 -24.49 -5.57 -4.58
N GLU A 281 -24.71 -4.31 -4.19
CA GLU A 281 -25.67 -3.42 -4.85
C GLU A 281 -25.00 -2.58 -5.95
N PHE A 282 -23.85 -1.95 -5.65
CA PHE A 282 -23.18 -1.04 -6.57
C PHE A 282 -21.84 -1.55 -7.09
N GLY A 283 -21.35 -2.68 -6.60
CA GLY A 283 -20.01 -3.19 -6.91
C GLY A 283 -18.90 -2.41 -6.20
N GLY A 284 -17.66 -2.89 -6.37
CA GLY A 284 -16.47 -2.30 -5.74
C GLY A 284 -16.32 -2.61 -4.25
N ILE A 285 -15.12 -2.41 -3.73
CA ILE A 285 -14.78 -2.63 -2.33
C ILE A 285 -15.13 -1.38 -1.50
N ILE A 286 -15.92 -1.56 -0.45
CA ILE A 286 -16.31 -0.52 0.50
C ILE A 286 -15.15 -0.20 1.44
N ASN A 287 -15.07 1.05 1.91
CA ASN A 287 -13.99 1.54 2.75
C ASN A 287 -13.96 0.88 4.14
N PHE A 288 -15.07 0.89 4.88
CA PHE A 288 -15.16 0.31 6.23
C PHE A 288 -16.43 -0.48 6.46
N ARG A 289 -16.35 -1.49 7.33
CA ARG A 289 -17.49 -2.25 7.85
C ARG A 289 -17.39 -2.38 9.38
N ASP A 290 -18.53 -2.60 10.02
CA ASP A 290 -18.61 -3.00 11.43
C ASP A 290 -18.89 -4.50 11.51
N CYS A 291 -18.12 -5.25 12.29
CA CYS A 291 -18.23 -6.71 12.38
C CYS A 291 -19.59 -7.21 12.95
N ARG A 292 -20.39 -6.32 13.48
CA ARG A 292 -21.78 -6.58 13.91
C ARG A 292 -22.83 -5.95 12.98
N ASN A 293 -22.41 -5.46 11.80
CA ASN A 293 -23.26 -4.78 10.82
C ASN A 293 -23.94 -3.51 11.38
N LEU A 294 -23.29 -2.82 12.32
CA LEU A 294 -23.71 -1.51 12.79
C LEU A 294 -23.08 -0.41 11.93
N PRO A 295 -23.59 0.83 11.98
CA PRO A 295 -22.91 1.95 11.34
C PRO A 295 -21.52 2.19 11.92
N VAL A 296 -20.53 2.43 11.05
CA VAL A 296 -19.20 2.88 11.46
C VAL A 296 -19.22 4.39 11.72
N GLN A 297 -18.40 4.88 12.65
CA GLN A 297 -18.34 6.32 12.96
C GLN A 297 -17.79 7.17 11.83
N ASP A 298 -16.94 6.59 10.98
CA ASP A 298 -16.36 7.30 9.84
C ASP A 298 -17.43 7.53 8.77
N TYR A 299 -17.65 8.81 8.41
CA TYR A 299 -18.65 9.20 7.41
C TYR A 299 -18.36 8.64 6.00
N SER A 300 -17.10 8.28 5.72
CA SER A 300 -16.69 7.68 4.47
C SER A 300 -16.85 6.15 4.43
N GLN A 301 -17.55 5.57 5.40
CA GLN A 301 -17.63 4.11 5.61
C GLN A 301 -18.03 3.33 4.36
N ASP A 302 -18.97 3.84 3.57
CA ASP A 302 -19.51 3.18 2.38
C ASP A 302 -18.95 3.72 1.05
N MET A 303 -18.06 4.70 1.13
CA MET A 303 -17.38 5.24 -0.06
C MET A 303 -16.46 4.19 -0.71
N LYS A 304 -16.14 4.44 -1.98
CA LYS A 304 -15.19 3.64 -2.74
C LYS A 304 -13.90 4.45 -2.92
N PHE A 305 -12.84 4.03 -2.22
CA PHE A 305 -11.51 4.60 -2.39
C PHE A 305 -10.76 3.80 -3.46
N TRP A 306 -9.80 4.43 -4.13
CA TRP A 306 -8.99 3.83 -5.19
C TRP A 306 -8.18 2.63 -4.70
N TRP A 307 -7.55 2.77 -3.52
CA TRP A 307 -6.56 1.81 -3.05
C TRP A 307 -7.16 0.44 -2.63
N PRO A 308 -8.35 0.30 -2.02
CA PRO A 308 -8.90 -1.02 -1.77
C PRO A 308 -9.19 -1.81 -3.06
N GLN A 309 -9.54 -1.11 -4.14
CA GLN A 309 -9.77 -1.74 -5.44
C GLN A 309 -8.45 -2.25 -6.01
N THR A 310 -7.39 -1.43 -5.98
CA THR A 310 -6.08 -1.82 -6.50
C THR A 310 -5.48 -2.98 -5.72
N GLU A 311 -5.62 -3.00 -4.39
CA GLU A 311 -5.17 -4.11 -3.57
C GLU A 311 -5.94 -5.40 -3.86
N ALA A 312 -7.25 -5.30 -4.11
CA ALA A 312 -8.07 -6.46 -4.48
C ALA A 312 -7.68 -7.03 -5.87
N ILE A 313 -7.33 -6.17 -6.83
CA ILE A 313 -6.81 -6.61 -8.13
C ILE A 313 -5.51 -7.40 -7.96
N ILE A 314 -4.58 -6.93 -7.13
CA ILE A 314 -3.32 -7.64 -6.85
C ILE A 314 -3.60 -8.98 -6.15
N ALA A 315 -4.38 -8.95 -5.07
CA ALA A 315 -4.63 -10.11 -4.23
C ALA A 315 -5.30 -11.25 -5.00
N THR A 316 -6.26 -10.93 -5.85
CA THR A 316 -6.99 -11.94 -6.65
C THR A 316 -6.11 -12.59 -7.71
N LEU A 317 -5.17 -11.86 -8.33
CA LEU A 317 -4.18 -12.43 -9.24
C LEU A 317 -3.20 -13.35 -8.51
N TYR A 318 -2.69 -12.97 -7.33
CA TYR A 318 -1.85 -13.85 -6.52
C TYR A 318 -2.59 -15.13 -6.11
N ALA A 319 -3.84 -15.00 -5.68
CA ALA A 319 -4.66 -16.15 -5.29
C ALA A 319 -4.91 -17.11 -6.47
N TYR A 320 -5.20 -16.56 -7.65
CA TYR A 320 -5.32 -17.34 -8.86
C TYR A 320 -4.00 -18.02 -9.25
N GLN A 321 -2.88 -17.31 -9.18
CA GLN A 321 -1.56 -17.88 -9.46
C GLN A 321 -1.22 -19.04 -8.53
N ALA A 322 -1.56 -18.91 -7.24
CA ALA A 322 -1.26 -19.91 -6.23
C ALA A 322 -2.13 -21.17 -6.34
N THR A 323 -3.38 -21.04 -6.78
CA THR A 323 -4.38 -22.10 -6.67
C THR A 323 -4.88 -22.64 -8.01
N GLY A 324 -4.86 -21.84 -9.07
CA GLY A 324 -5.56 -22.12 -10.31
C GLY A 324 -7.09 -22.09 -10.20
N ASP A 325 -7.65 -21.66 -9.06
CA ASP A 325 -9.09 -21.63 -8.83
C ASP A 325 -9.73 -20.46 -9.57
N GLU A 326 -10.60 -20.75 -10.52
CA GLU A 326 -11.35 -19.79 -11.36
C GLU A 326 -12.16 -18.78 -10.54
N LYS A 327 -12.49 -19.08 -9.29
CA LYS A 327 -13.15 -18.16 -8.37
C LYS A 327 -12.35 -16.85 -8.26
N TYR A 328 -11.04 -16.94 -8.10
CA TYR A 328 -10.19 -15.76 -7.93
C TYR A 328 -10.02 -14.98 -9.24
N LEU A 329 -10.04 -15.64 -10.39
CA LEU A 329 -10.06 -14.96 -11.68
C LEU A 329 -11.38 -14.21 -11.91
N GLN A 330 -12.51 -14.78 -11.48
CA GLN A 330 -13.81 -14.11 -11.49
C GLN A 330 -13.84 -12.89 -10.55
N MET A 331 -13.29 -13.01 -9.36
CA MET A 331 -13.14 -11.88 -8.41
C MET A 331 -12.26 -10.78 -9.03
N HIS A 332 -11.14 -11.15 -9.67
CA HIS A 332 -10.29 -10.20 -10.38
C HIS A 332 -11.06 -9.49 -11.50
N GLN A 333 -11.86 -10.21 -12.28
CA GLN A 333 -12.67 -9.60 -13.33
C GLN A 333 -13.68 -8.61 -12.75
N GLN A 334 -14.40 -8.99 -11.70
CA GLN A 334 -15.40 -8.13 -11.07
C GLN A 334 -14.79 -6.81 -10.58
N VAL A 335 -13.67 -6.86 -9.82
CA VAL A 335 -13.07 -5.65 -9.28
C VAL A 335 -12.38 -4.83 -10.34
N SER A 336 -11.75 -5.46 -11.34
CA SER A 336 -11.07 -4.75 -12.44
C SER A 336 -12.08 -4.05 -13.34
N ASP A 337 -13.14 -4.73 -13.75
CA ASP A 337 -14.18 -4.14 -14.60
C ASP A 337 -14.85 -2.95 -13.89
N TRP A 338 -15.15 -3.10 -12.58
CA TRP A 338 -15.72 -2.02 -11.80
C TRP A 338 -14.74 -0.83 -11.63
N ALA A 339 -13.49 -1.09 -11.25
CA ALA A 339 -12.50 -0.05 -11.02
C ALA A 339 -12.20 0.75 -12.30
N TYR A 340 -11.98 0.06 -13.41
CA TYR A 340 -11.69 0.71 -14.70
C TYR A 340 -12.90 1.42 -15.34
N ALA A 341 -14.11 1.10 -14.90
CA ALA A 341 -15.30 1.84 -15.32
C ALA A 341 -15.46 3.18 -14.59
N HIS A 342 -14.97 3.31 -13.34
CA HIS A 342 -15.31 4.44 -12.48
C HIS A 342 -14.15 5.36 -12.12
N PHE A 343 -12.93 4.84 -11.94
CA PHE A 343 -11.81 5.65 -11.45
C PHE A 343 -11.02 6.42 -12.53
N PRO A 344 -10.71 5.86 -13.72
CA PRO A 344 -9.87 6.55 -14.69
C PRO A 344 -10.52 7.84 -15.20
N ASP A 345 -9.76 8.94 -15.15
CA ASP A 345 -10.18 10.22 -15.75
C ASP A 345 -9.73 10.28 -17.21
N LYS A 346 -10.68 10.14 -18.12
CA LYS A 346 -10.41 10.11 -19.56
C LYS A 346 -10.02 11.47 -20.15
N GLU A 347 -10.26 12.56 -19.43
CA GLU A 347 -9.97 13.90 -19.89
C GLU A 347 -8.56 14.36 -19.50
N TYR A 348 -8.18 14.15 -18.22
CA TYR A 348 -6.92 14.65 -17.68
C TYR A 348 -5.90 13.55 -17.36
N GLY A 349 -6.27 12.29 -17.52
CA GLY A 349 -5.43 11.15 -17.12
C GLY A 349 -5.43 10.90 -15.62
N GLU A 350 -4.67 9.89 -15.20
CA GLU A 350 -4.65 9.40 -13.82
C GLU A 350 -6.06 8.98 -13.33
N TRP A 351 -6.18 8.48 -12.13
CA TRP A 351 -7.44 8.05 -11.52
C TRP A 351 -7.93 9.08 -10.51
N TYR A 352 -9.24 9.22 -10.36
CA TYR A 352 -9.83 9.80 -9.16
C TYR A 352 -9.46 8.98 -7.92
N GLY A 353 -9.50 9.59 -6.74
CA GLY A 353 -9.18 8.89 -5.49
C GLY A 353 -10.41 8.44 -4.73
N TYR A 354 -11.46 9.23 -4.77
CA TYR A 354 -12.59 9.12 -3.87
C TYR A 354 -13.89 9.18 -4.63
N LEU A 355 -14.66 8.10 -4.56
CA LEU A 355 -15.98 8.00 -5.17
C LEU A 355 -17.02 7.81 -4.07
N HIS A 356 -18.23 8.28 -4.33
CA HIS A 356 -19.40 7.91 -3.56
C HIS A 356 -19.68 6.40 -3.72
N ARG A 357 -20.58 5.86 -2.92
CA ARG A 357 -20.93 4.44 -2.94
C ARG A 357 -21.39 3.95 -4.32
N ASP A 358 -22.12 4.78 -5.05
CA ASP A 358 -22.65 4.51 -6.39
C ASP A 358 -21.61 4.63 -7.53
N GLY A 359 -20.36 4.99 -7.21
CA GLY A 359 -19.29 5.18 -8.18
C GLY A 359 -19.17 6.58 -8.78
N THR A 360 -20.02 7.53 -8.38
CA THR A 360 -19.87 8.94 -8.79
C THR A 360 -18.69 9.60 -8.06
N VAL A 361 -18.04 10.58 -8.72
CA VAL A 361 -16.86 11.25 -8.17
C VAL A 361 -17.22 12.10 -6.97
N ALA A 362 -16.62 11.80 -5.81
CA ALA A 362 -16.80 12.57 -4.58
C ALA A 362 -15.77 13.71 -4.46
N GLN A 363 -14.51 13.46 -4.90
CA GLN A 363 -13.46 14.45 -4.90
C GLN A 363 -12.67 14.38 -6.23
N PRO A 364 -12.58 15.47 -7.00
CA PRO A 364 -11.98 15.43 -8.33
C PRO A 364 -10.45 15.51 -8.33
N ALA A 365 -9.80 15.94 -7.24
CA ALA A 365 -8.35 16.08 -7.18
C ALA A 365 -7.62 14.74 -7.44
N LYS A 366 -6.48 14.81 -8.10
CA LYS A 366 -5.65 13.64 -8.42
C LYS A 366 -4.80 13.18 -7.26
N GLY A 367 -4.52 14.07 -6.31
CA GLY A 367 -3.77 13.73 -5.13
C GLY A 367 -3.97 14.68 -3.97
N ASN A 368 -3.50 14.25 -2.80
CA ASN A 368 -3.46 14.99 -1.53
C ASN A 368 -2.37 14.38 -0.63
N LEU A 369 -2.38 14.68 0.68
CA LEU A 369 -1.41 14.09 1.63
C LEU A 369 -1.51 12.56 1.76
N PHE A 370 -2.60 11.92 1.31
CA PHE A 370 -2.86 10.49 1.45
C PHE A 370 -2.98 9.75 0.11
N LYS A 371 -3.37 10.44 -0.96
CA LYS A 371 -3.42 9.92 -2.33
C LYS A 371 -2.31 10.52 -3.17
N GLY A 372 -1.61 9.67 -3.89
CA GLY A 372 -0.53 10.03 -4.81
C GLY A 372 -0.04 8.80 -5.58
N PRO A 373 1.12 8.88 -6.22
CA PRO A 373 1.63 7.83 -7.10
C PRO A 373 2.17 6.62 -6.32
N PHE A 374 1.28 5.74 -5.83
CA PHE A 374 1.67 4.53 -5.12
C PHE A 374 0.79 3.33 -5.45
N HIS A 375 -0.44 3.25 -4.93
CA HIS A 375 -1.29 2.06 -5.08
C HIS A 375 -1.65 1.76 -6.54
N ILE A 376 -2.02 2.78 -7.33
CA ILE A 376 -2.38 2.61 -8.73
C ILE A 376 -1.19 2.10 -9.55
N PRO A 377 -0.03 2.78 -9.59
CA PRO A 377 1.11 2.26 -10.33
C PRO A 377 1.67 0.95 -9.76
N SER A 378 1.62 0.73 -8.44
CA SER A 378 2.00 -0.55 -7.82
C SER A 378 1.13 -1.69 -8.35
N MET A 379 -0.20 -1.49 -8.39
CA MET A 379 -1.14 -2.47 -8.93
C MET A 379 -0.85 -2.78 -10.41
N MET A 380 -0.62 -1.75 -11.21
CA MET A 380 -0.37 -1.95 -12.65
C MET A 380 0.95 -2.69 -12.88
N ILE A 381 2.03 -2.35 -12.18
CA ILE A 381 3.32 -3.02 -12.30
C ILE A 381 3.21 -4.48 -11.84
N ARG A 382 2.63 -4.73 -10.65
CA ARG A 382 2.44 -6.09 -10.14
C ARG A 382 1.48 -6.90 -10.98
N GLY A 383 0.37 -6.30 -11.41
CA GLY A 383 -0.60 -6.93 -12.30
C GLY A 383 0.02 -7.36 -13.63
N TYR A 384 0.85 -6.49 -14.23
CA TYR A 384 1.62 -6.83 -15.43
C TYR A 384 2.54 -8.04 -15.19
N MET A 385 3.32 -8.01 -14.10
CA MET A 385 4.25 -9.10 -13.77
C MET A 385 3.49 -10.43 -13.54
N LEU A 386 2.44 -10.40 -12.72
CA LEU A 386 1.63 -11.60 -12.42
C LEU A 386 0.95 -12.18 -13.66
N CYS A 387 0.37 -11.33 -14.51
CA CYS A 387 -0.19 -11.78 -15.78
C CYS A 387 0.87 -12.40 -16.70
N LYS A 388 2.07 -11.83 -16.75
CA LYS A 388 3.20 -12.39 -17.53
C LYS A 388 3.69 -13.72 -17.00
N GLU A 389 3.68 -13.94 -15.70
CA GLU A 389 4.08 -15.21 -15.08
C GLU A 389 3.01 -16.31 -15.29
N LEU A 390 1.75 -15.93 -15.47
CA LEU A 390 0.62 -16.83 -15.72
C LEU A 390 0.45 -17.20 -17.20
N LEU A 391 1.07 -16.45 -18.13
CA LEU A 391 1.08 -16.71 -19.58
C LEU A 391 2.21 -17.62 -20.00
#